data_1989d974e4dd254f2d03b2b0d3eb45c7
#
_entry.id   1989d974e4dd254f2d03b2b0d3eb45c7
#
_cell.length_a   1.000
_cell.length_b   1.000
_cell.length_c   1.000
_cell.angle_alpha   90.00
_cell.angle_beta   90.00
_cell.angle_gamma   90.00
#
_symmetry.space_group_name_H-M   'P 1'
#
loop_
_entity.id
_entity.type
_entity.pdbx_description
1 polymer ?
#
loop_
_entity_poly.entity_id
_entity_poly.type
_entity_poly.pdbx_seq_one_letter_code
_entity_poly.pdbx_strand_id
1 'polypeptide(L)'
;MKFIEALKLPFDIRAYQFDAVCHGIQHRNAILLSPTGSGKSLIIYVLMRWLLAAFDKKQKDVLIIVPTTSLVEQMYNDFKDYGYDVDRHCHRIYSGKDKNSFKRVIISTWQSIYRFPQDWFARFGAVFGDECHGFKSKSLTTIMNKCTEAEYRFGTTGTLDGALTHELVLQGLFGKIHRVTSTRALQDDDTLAKLMIRRIVLQYDDNIRKNFGKQKYQDEIKHIITYQRRNHFIRKLTLDLKGNTLVLYNYXXXXXXXX
;
A
#
# COMPACT_ATOMS: atom_id res chain seq x y z
N MET A 1 -24.57 7.71 7.84
CA MET A 1 -24.55 6.96 9.13
C MET A 1 -25.31 5.64 9.05
N LYS A 2 -26.60 5.59 8.76
CA LYS A 2 -27.41 4.32 8.73
C LYS A 2 -26.74 3.16 7.98
N PHE A 3 -26.05 3.42 6.86
CA PHE A 3 -25.36 2.36 6.12
C PHE A 3 -24.18 1.78 6.93
N ILE A 4 -23.38 2.64 7.56
CA ILE A 4 -22.24 2.20 8.40
C ILE A 4 -22.73 1.34 9.57
N GLU A 5 -23.80 1.78 10.23
CA GLU A 5 -24.43 1.03 11.34
C GLU A 5 -24.89 -0.36 10.90
N ALA A 6 -25.44 -0.44 9.67
CA ALA A 6 -25.89 -1.72 9.08
C ALA A 6 -24.73 -2.69 8.78
N LEU A 7 -23.50 -2.20 8.65
CA LEU A 7 -22.32 -3.06 8.45
C LEU A 7 -21.93 -3.83 9.72
N LYS A 8 -22.35 -3.35 10.90
CA LYS A 8 -22.03 -3.96 12.21
C LYS A 8 -20.53 -4.16 12.40
N LEU A 9 -19.74 -3.11 12.12
CA LEU A 9 -18.28 -3.16 12.29
C LEU A 9 -17.94 -3.44 13.77
N PRO A 10 -16.85 -4.18 14.04
CA PRO A 10 -16.44 -4.48 15.43
C PRO A 10 -15.84 -3.27 16.17
N PHE A 11 -15.77 -2.10 15.55
CA PHE A 11 -15.22 -0.84 16.08
C PHE A 11 -15.86 0.34 15.35
N ASP A 12 -15.73 1.50 15.94
CA ASP A 12 -16.25 2.73 15.34
C ASP A 12 -15.37 3.23 14.19
N ILE A 13 -16.00 3.69 13.12
CA ILE A 13 -15.30 4.36 12.03
C ILE A 13 -14.89 5.78 12.50
N ARG A 14 -13.67 6.16 12.19
CA ARG A 14 -13.15 7.50 12.55
C ARG A 14 -13.71 8.54 11.58
N ALA A 15 -13.80 9.80 12.06
CA ALA A 15 -14.37 10.91 11.28
C ALA A 15 -13.70 11.05 9.90
N TYR A 16 -12.36 11.05 9.85
CA TYR A 16 -11.62 11.19 8.59
C TYR A 16 -11.87 10.01 7.63
N GLN A 17 -12.08 8.80 8.16
CA GLN A 17 -12.42 7.62 7.34
C GLN A 17 -13.82 7.77 6.75
N PHE A 18 -14.77 8.22 7.57
CA PHE A 18 -16.14 8.49 7.11
C PHE A 18 -16.14 9.58 6.03
N ASP A 19 -15.40 10.67 6.25
CA ASP A 19 -15.28 11.76 5.27
C ASP A 19 -14.68 11.27 3.94
N ALA A 20 -13.66 10.39 4.00
CA ALA A 20 -13.08 9.79 2.80
C ALA A 20 -14.09 8.92 2.04
N VAL A 21 -14.92 8.17 2.75
CA VAL A 21 -15.99 7.37 2.16
C VAL A 21 -17.00 8.29 1.47
N CYS A 22 -17.46 9.34 2.16
CA CYS A 22 -18.41 10.31 1.59
C CYS A 22 -17.83 10.97 0.34
N HIS A 23 -16.56 11.38 0.40
CA HIS A 23 -15.85 11.97 -0.75
C HIS A 23 -15.84 11.00 -1.95
N GLY A 24 -15.48 9.74 -1.70
CA GLY A 24 -15.45 8.72 -2.76
C GLY A 24 -16.82 8.52 -3.42
N ILE A 25 -17.87 8.43 -2.61
CA ILE A 25 -19.25 8.27 -3.11
C ILE A 25 -19.65 9.46 -3.98
N GLN A 26 -19.35 10.68 -3.53
CA GLN A 26 -19.71 11.91 -4.23
C GLN A 26 -18.98 12.10 -5.57
N HIS A 27 -17.68 11.82 -5.57
CA HIS A 27 -16.82 12.16 -6.70
C HIS A 27 -16.57 10.98 -7.66
N ARG A 28 -16.85 9.75 -7.24
CA ARG A 28 -16.68 8.51 -8.02
C ARG A 28 -15.23 8.18 -8.40
N ASN A 29 -14.38 9.17 -8.58
CA ASN A 29 -12.97 9.02 -8.97
C ASN A 29 -12.10 9.84 -8.03
N ALA A 30 -11.18 9.20 -7.31
CA ALA A 30 -10.29 9.89 -6.38
C ALA A 30 -9.06 9.07 -6.05
N ILE A 31 -7.96 9.76 -5.78
CA ILE A 31 -6.82 9.18 -5.07
C ILE A 31 -6.97 9.57 -3.60
N LEU A 32 -7.17 8.58 -2.76
CA LEU A 32 -7.31 8.77 -1.30
C LEU A 32 -5.91 8.67 -0.67
N LEU A 33 -5.31 9.82 -0.42
CA LEU A 33 -3.97 9.91 0.16
C LEU A 33 -4.09 9.80 1.69
N SER A 34 -3.62 8.67 2.21
CA SER A 34 -3.85 8.29 3.60
C SER A 34 -2.64 7.51 4.13
N PRO A 35 -1.93 7.99 5.15
CA PRO A 35 -0.68 7.35 5.60
C PRO A 35 -0.92 5.93 6.12
N THR A 36 0.18 5.19 6.25
CA THR A 36 0.16 3.85 6.86
C THR A 36 -0.42 3.97 8.28
N GLY A 37 -1.26 3.00 8.66
CA GLY A 37 -1.90 3.01 9.97
C GLY A 37 -3.20 3.82 10.05
N SER A 38 -3.59 4.51 8.98
CA SER A 38 -4.85 5.28 8.93
C SER A 38 -6.10 4.41 8.73
N GLY A 39 -5.93 3.12 8.45
CA GLY A 39 -7.04 2.20 8.15
C GLY A 39 -7.56 2.31 6.73
N LYS A 40 -6.65 2.39 5.74
CA LYS A 40 -6.99 2.41 4.30
C LYS A 40 -7.89 1.24 3.91
N SER A 41 -7.61 0.02 4.43
CA SER A 41 -8.40 -1.17 4.12
C SER A 41 -9.85 -1.04 4.58
N LEU A 42 -10.10 -0.34 5.70
CA LEU A 42 -11.47 -0.07 6.17
C LEU A 42 -12.20 0.89 5.22
N ILE A 43 -11.53 1.94 4.75
CA ILE A 43 -12.13 2.87 3.77
C ILE A 43 -12.50 2.12 2.49
N ILE A 44 -11.59 1.27 1.97
CA ILE A 44 -11.84 0.42 0.80
C ILE A 44 -13.04 -0.51 1.08
N TYR A 45 -13.06 -1.16 2.25
CA TYR A 45 -14.13 -2.06 2.66
C TYR A 45 -15.49 -1.38 2.65
N VAL A 46 -15.62 -0.23 3.31
CA VAL A 46 -16.90 0.48 3.41
C VAL A 46 -17.38 0.95 2.03
N LEU A 47 -16.46 1.51 1.21
CA LEU A 47 -16.77 1.90 -0.18
C LEU A 47 -17.22 0.69 -1.00
N MET A 48 -16.48 -0.41 -0.93
CA MET A 48 -16.80 -1.66 -1.64
C MET A 48 -18.20 -2.17 -1.26
N ARG A 49 -18.50 -2.20 0.05
CA ARG A 49 -19.81 -2.67 0.56
C ARG A 49 -20.94 -1.76 0.08
N TRP A 50 -20.72 -0.43 0.09
CA TRP A 50 -21.70 0.53 -0.40
C TRP A 50 -21.94 0.35 -1.92
N LEU A 51 -20.86 0.18 -2.68
CA LEU A 51 -20.93 0.00 -4.14
C LEU A 51 -21.66 -1.30 -4.51
N LEU A 52 -21.38 -2.40 -3.81
CA LEU A 52 -22.09 -3.67 -4.05
C LEU A 52 -23.59 -3.53 -3.84
N ALA A 53 -24.01 -2.79 -2.80
CA ALA A 53 -25.42 -2.50 -2.56
C ALA A 53 -26.01 -1.61 -3.68
N ALA A 54 -25.27 -0.58 -4.09
CA ALA A 54 -25.69 0.32 -5.17
C ALA A 54 -25.75 -0.40 -6.54
N PHE A 55 -24.91 -1.42 -6.74
CA PHE A 55 -24.82 -2.19 -7.99
C PHE A 55 -25.76 -3.42 -8.02
N ASP A 56 -26.56 -3.63 -6.99
CA ASP A 56 -27.37 -4.86 -6.90
C ASP A 56 -28.25 -5.06 -8.14
N LYS A 57 -28.92 -4.00 -8.59
CA LYS A 57 -29.75 -4.05 -9.82
C LYS A 57 -28.93 -4.17 -11.10
N LYS A 58 -27.72 -3.63 -11.13
CA LYS A 58 -26.83 -3.64 -12.31
C LYS A 58 -25.99 -4.92 -12.41
N GLN A 59 -25.95 -5.73 -11.34
CA GLN A 59 -25.12 -6.94 -11.24
C GLN A 59 -23.64 -6.67 -11.56
N LYS A 60 -23.13 -5.48 -11.19
CA LYS A 60 -21.71 -5.12 -11.38
C LYS A 60 -20.90 -5.50 -10.13
N ASP A 61 -19.67 -5.90 -10.37
CA ASP A 61 -18.72 -6.39 -9.38
C ASP A 61 -17.67 -5.34 -9.01
N VAL A 62 -16.83 -5.66 -8.03
CA VAL A 62 -15.76 -4.80 -7.53
C VAL A 62 -14.41 -5.50 -7.71
N LEU A 63 -13.44 -4.79 -8.31
CA LEU A 63 -12.06 -5.25 -8.47
C LEU A 63 -11.16 -4.43 -7.53
N ILE A 64 -10.34 -5.12 -6.75
CA ILE A 64 -9.33 -4.52 -5.87
C ILE A 64 -7.96 -5.03 -6.33
N ILE A 65 -7.09 -4.10 -6.73
CA ILE A 65 -5.77 -4.41 -7.27
C ILE A 65 -4.73 -3.98 -6.23
N VAL A 66 -3.84 -4.91 -5.88
CA VAL A 66 -2.77 -4.65 -4.90
C VAL A 66 -1.41 -5.04 -5.50
N PRO A 67 -0.29 -4.51 -5.00
CA PRO A 67 1.02 -4.79 -5.60
C PRO A 67 1.59 -6.19 -5.33
N THR A 68 1.24 -6.84 -4.20
CA THR A 68 1.86 -8.11 -3.80
C THR A 68 0.83 -9.15 -3.33
N THR A 69 1.23 -10.42 -3.36
CA THR A 69 0.39 -11.52 -2.87
C THR A 69 0.11 -11.40 -1.37
N SER A 70 1.08 -10.93 -0.59
CA SER A 70 0.88 -10.71 0.85
C SER A 70 -0.23 -9.68 1.11
N LEU A 71 -0.31 -8.63 0.28
CA LEU A 71 -1.38 -7.63 0.40
C LEU A 71 -2.74 -8.17 -0.04
N VAL A 72 -2.78 -9.13 -0.98
CA VAL A 72 -4.04 -9.84 -1.33
C VAL A 72 -4.57 -10.56 -0.08
N GLU A 73 -3.70 -11.32 0.59
CA GLU A 73 -4.07 -12.08 1.79
C GLU A 73 -4.43 -11.15 2.94
N GLN A 74 -3.66 -10.07 3.13
CA GLN A 74 -3.95 -9.08 4.17
C GLN A 74 -5.33 -8.45 3.96
N MET A 75 -5.61 -7.94 2.74
CA MET A 75 -6.91 -7.31 2.42
C MET A 75 -8.08 -8.28 2.67
N TYR A 76 -7.91 -9.54 2.28
CA TYR A 76 -8.90 -10.59 2.49
C TYR A 76 -9.15 -10.82 3.99
N ASN A 77 -8.08 -10.90 4.78
CA ASN A 77 -8.19 -11.11 6.23
C ASN A 77 -8.77 -9.88 6.93
N ASP A 78 -8.36 -8.67 6.52
CA ASP A 78 -8.93 -7.41 7.04
C ASP A 78 -10.47 -7.42 6.86
N PHE A 79 -10.96 -7.79 5.67
CA PHE A 79 -12.40 -7.85 5.40
C PHE A 79 -13.10 -8.88 6.28
N LYS A 80 -12.45 -10.02 6.53
CA LYS A 80 -12.95 -11.05 7.44
C LYS A 80 -13.06 -10.50 8.87
N ASP A 81 -12.03 -9.79 9.31
CA ASP A 81 -11.99 -9.18 10.64
C ASP A 81 -13.04 -8.07 10.79
N TYR A 82 -13.47 -7.45 9.68
CA TYR A 82 -14.57 -6.47 9.68
C TYR A 82 -15.95 -7.14 9.65
N GLY A 83 -16.01 -8.47 9.76
CA GLY A 83 -17.25 -9.23 9.84
C GLY A 83 -17.86 -9.62 8.49
N TYR A 84 -17.07 -9.55 7.39
CA TYR A 84 -17.58 -9.92 6.07
C TYR A 84 -17.39 -11.41 5.80
N ASP A 85 -18.41 -12.04 5.20
CA ASP A 85 -18.31 -13.44 4.76
C ASP A 85 -17.45 -13.50 3.47
N VAL A 86 -16.13 -13.40 3.66
CA VAL A 86 -15.17 -13.37 2.56
C VAL A 86 -15.13 -14.68 1.77
N ASP A 87 -15.40 -15.80 2.45
CA ASP A 87 -15.43 -17.12 1.79
C ASP A 87 -16.58 -17.21 0.78
N ARG A 88 -17.66 -16.53 1.03
CA ARG A 88 -18.81 -16.48 0.11
C ARG A 88 -18.65 -15.42 -0.98
N HIS A 89 -18.11 -14.25 -0.64
CA HIS A 89 -18.20 -13.06 -1.49
C HIS A 89 -16.89 -12.63 -2.17
N CYS A 90 -15.72 -13.02 -1.62
CA CYS A 90 -14.41 -12.56 -2.12
C CYS A 90 -13.64 -13.68 -2.80
N HIS A 91 -13.00 -13.38 -3.91
CA HIS A 91 -12.08 -14.29 -4.60
C HIS A 91 -10.72 -13.65 -4.74
N ARG A 92 -9.67 -14.42 -4.50
CA ARG A 92 -8.26 -13.97 -4.58
C ARG A 92 -7.61 -14.51 -5.83
N ILE A 93 -7.02 -13.64 -6.66
CA ILE A 93 -6.29 -14.04 -7.88
C ILE A 93 -4.82 -13.64 -7.75
N TYR A 94 -3.95 -14.65 -7.67
CA TYR A 94 -2.50 -14.52 -7.75
C TYR A 94 -1.92 -15.86 -8.19
N SER A 95 -0.59 -15.93 -8.35
CA SER A 95 0.09 -17.15 -8.83
C SER A 95 -0.38 -18.40 -8.05
N GLY A 96 -0.83 -19.41 -8.77
CA GLY A 96 -1.31 -20.68 -8.21
C GLY A 96 -2.78 -20.69 -7.79
N LYS A 97 -3.52 -19.57 -7.96
CA LYS A 97 -4.96 -19.51 -7.65
C LYS A 97 -5.80 -19.52 -8.93
N ASP A 98 -7.01 -20.03 -8.81
CA ASP A 98 -7.97 -20.06 -9.91
C ASP A 98 -8.26 -18.62 -10.39
N LYS A 99 -8.28 -18.44 -11.70
CA LYS A 99 -8.53 -17.16 -12.37
C LYS A 99 -10.02 -16.85 -12.56
N ASN A 100 -10.85 -17.88 -12.47
CA ASN A 100 -12.29 -17.76 -12.72
C ASN A 100 -13.06 -17.76 -11.40
N SER A 101 -14.05 -16.90 -11.31
CA SER A 101 -14.91 -16.85 -10.14
C SER A 101 -16.17 -16.06 -10.46
N PHE A 102 -17.28 -16.49 -9.88
CA PHE A 102 -18.57 -15.77 -9.93
C PHE A 102 -18.76 -14.84 -8.71
N LYS A 103 -17.76 -14.78 -7.81
CA LYS A 103 -17.83 -13.93 -6.63
C LYS A 103 -17.76 -12.46 -7.03
N ARG A 104 -18.47 -11.63 -6.31
CA ARG A 104 -18.68 -10.22 -6.65
C ARG A 104 -17.51 -9.32 -6.28
N VAL A 105 -16.58 -9.78 -5.43
CA VAL A 105 -15.37 -9.04 -5.05
C VAL A 105 -14.14 -9.83 -5.48
N ILE A 106 -13.33 -9.24 -6.33
CA ILE A 106 -12.07 -9.85 -6.77
C ILE A 106 -10.91 -9.05 -6.18
N ILE A 107 -10.03 -9.70 -5.44
CA ILE A 107 -8.80 -9.10 -4.91
C ILE A 107 -7.63 -9.76 -5.64
N SER A 108 -6.81 -8.96 -6.32
CA SER A 108 -5.78 -9.51 -7.21
C SER A 108 -4.50 -8.68 -7.22
N THR A 109 -3.39 -9.34 -7.51
CA THR A 109 -2.19 -8.61 -7.90
C THR A 109 -2.34 -8.15 -9.36
N TRP A 110 -1.76 -6.98 -9.71
CA TRP A 110 -1.82 -6.49 -11.08
C TRP A 110 -1.13 -7.45 -12.07
N GLN A 111 -0.06 -8.15 -11.63
CA GLN A 111 0.69 -9.09 -12.45
C GLN A 111 -0.18 -10.26 -12.93
N SER A 112 -1.15 -10.65 -12.11
CA SER A 112 -1.99 -11.82 -12.38
C SER A 112 -3.07 -11.52 -13.43
N ILE A 113 -3.51 -10.27 -13.55
CA ILE A 113 -4.67 -9.92 -14.37
C ILE A 113 -4.37 -9.02 -15.57
N TYR A 114 -3.18 -8.39 -15.66
CA TYR A 114 -2.93 -7.39 -16.71
C TYR A 114 -3.03 -7.97 -18.14
N ARG A 115 -2.83 -9.28 -18.29
CA ARG A 115 -2.94 -9.97 -19.59
C ARG A 115 -4.35 -10.50 -19.90
N PHE A 116 -5.29 -10.37 -18.94
CA PHE A 116 -6.66 -10.86 -19.18
C PHE A 116 -7.33 -10.05 -20.30
N PRO A 117 -8.26 -10.68 -21.05
CA PRO A 117 -8.96 -9.97 -22.13
C PRO A 117 -9.88 -8.88 -21.58
N GLN A 118 -10.22 -7.90 -22.41
CA GLN A 118 -11.05 -6.76 -22.02
C GLN A 118 -12.41 -7.20 -21.47
N ASP A 119 -13.01 -8.23 -22.08
CA ASP A 119 -14.32 -8.74 -21.68
C ASP A 119 -14.36 -9.21 -20.22
N TRP A 120 -13.21 -9.72 -19.72
CA TRP A 120 -13.12 -10.10 -18.30
C TRP A 120 -13.31 -8.90 -17.36
N PHE A 121 -12.88 -7.71 -17.80
CA PHE A 121 -12.97 -6.48 -17.01
C PHE A 121 -14.36 -5.81 -17.11
N ALA A 122 -15.18 -6.16 -18.10
CA ALA A 122 -16.49 -5.54 -18.32
C ALA A 122 -17.50 -5.77 -17.17
N ARG A 123 -17.25 -6.76 -16.34
CA ARG A 123 -18.11 -7.07 -15.18
C ARG A 123 -17.96 -6.06 -14.03
N PHE A 124 -16.85 -5.30 -13.98
CA PHE A 124 -16.54 -4.45 -12.82
C PHE A 124 -17.11 -3.03 -12.98
N GLY A 125 -17.98 -2.64 -12.04
CA GLY A 125 -18.50 -1.27 -11.94
C GLY A 125 -17.59 -0.37 -11.09
N ALA A 126 -16.67 -0.97 -10.33
CA ALA A 126 -15.71 -0.23 -9.51
C ALA A 126 -14.35 -0.91 -9.48
N VAL A 127 -13.29 -0.09 -9.50
CA VAL A 127 -11.90 -0.55 -9.41
C VAL A 127 -11.18 0.24 -8.32
N PHE A 128 -10.49 -0.49 -7.44
CA PHE A 128 -9.60 0.05 -6.42
C PHE A 128 -8.17 -0.35 -6.75
N GLY A 129 -7.24 0.60 -6.67
CA GLY A 129 -5.80 0.35 -6.72
C GLY A 129 -5.17 0.69 -5.39
N ASP A 130 -4.93 -0.30 -4.53
CA ASP A 130 -4.29 -0.04 -3.23
C ASP A 130 -2.77 0.05 -3.41
N GLU A 131 -2.14 0.95 -2.65
CA GLU A 131 -0.73 1.34 -2.78
C GLU A 131 -0.41 1.68 -4.25
N CYS A 132 -1.29 2.49 -4.86
CA CYS A 132 -1.26 2.76 -6.31
C CYS A 132 0.05 3.40 -6.78
N HIS A 133 0.80 4.08 -5.90
CA HIS A 133 2.12 4.64 -6.21
C HIS A 133 3.15 3.55 -6.59
N GLY A 134 2.98 2.33 -6.07
CA GLY A 134 3.88 1.20 -6.29
C GLY A 134 3.68 0.45 -7.60
N PHE A 135 2.65 0.78 -8.37
CA PHE A 135 2.39 0.08 -9.64
C PHE A 135 3.27 0.63 -10.76
N LYS A 136 3.68 -0.26 -11.66
CA LYS A 136 4.29 0.16 -12.93
C LYS A 136 3.22 0.88 -13.76
N SER A 137 3.46 2.15 -14.10
CA SER A 137 2.49 3.01 -14.80
C SER A 137 1.89 2.35 -16.03
N LYS A 138 2.70 1.72 -16.87
CA LYS A 138 2.25 1.05 -18.10
C LYS A 138 1.25 -0.08 -17.82
N SER A 139 1.54 -0.93 -16.82
CA SER A 139 0.68 -2.08 -16.49
C SER A 139 -0.65 -1.62 -15.90
N LEU A 140 -0.59 -0.65 -14.99
CA LEU A 140 -1.79 -0.08 -14.38
C LEU A 140 -2.67 0.61 -15.44
N THR A 141 -2.07 1.42 -16.30
CA THR A 141 -2.79 2.07 -17.42
C THR A 141 -3.48 1.03 -18.31
N THR A 142 -2.77 -0.06 -18.63
CA THR A 142 -3.35 -1.14 -19.43
C THR A 142 -4.60 -1.73 -18.78
N ILE A 143 -4.53 -2.02 -17.47
CA ILE A 143 -5.68 -2.56 -16.73
C ILE A 143 -6.83 -1.54 -16.70
N MET A 144 -6.53 -0.28 -16.33
CA MET A 144 -7.55 0.75 -16.18
C MET A 144 -8.26 1.07 -17.50
N ASN A 145 -7.54 0.97 -18.63
CA ASN A 145 -8.13 1.16 -19.98
C ASN A 145 -9.07 0.00 -20.34
N LYS A 146 -8.83 -1.21 -19.81
CA LYS A 146 -9.74 -2.35 -20.02
C LYS A 146 -11.00 -2.27 -19.16
N CYS A 147 -10.96 -1.50 -18.06
CA CYS A 147 -12.10 -1.34 -17.14
C CYS A 147 -13.08 -0.28 -17.66
N THR A 148 -13.60 -0.48 -18.88
CA THR A 148 -14.47 0.50 -19.56
C THR A 148 -15.79 0.74 -18.82
N GLU A 149 -16.28 -0.28 -18.10
CA GLU A 149 -17.55 -0.23 -17.39
C GLU A 149 -17.43 0.29 -15.96
N ALA A 150 -16.21 0.60 -15.49
CA ALA A 150 -15.99 1.05 -14.13
C ALA A 150 -16.37 2.52 -13.98
N GLU A 151 -17.53 2.75 -13.35
CA GLU A 151 -18.04 4.08 -13.00
C GLU A 151 -17.28 4.69 -11.81
N TYR A 152 -16.69 3.85 -10.98
CA TYR A 152 -15.96 4.27 -9.76
C TYR A 152 -14.51 3.78 -9.82
N ARG A 153 -13.57 4.71 -9.62
CA ARG A 153 -12.13 4.41 -9.71
C ARG A 153 -11.40 5.06 -8.54
N PHE A 154 -10.85 4.25 -7.65
CA PHE A 154 -10.17 4.74 -6.44
C PHE A 154 -8.73 4.24 -6.38
N GLY A 155 -7.79 5.18 -6.26
CA GLY A 155 -6.42 4.88 -5.87
C GLY A 155 -6.27 5.14 -4.37
N THR A 156 -5.62 4.25 -3.63
CA THR A 156 -5.23 4.52 -2.25
C THR A 156 -3.71 4.45 -2.14
N THR A 157 -3.12 5.35 -1.36
CA THR A 157 -1.67 5.36 -1.17
C THR A 157 -1.30 6.16 0.09
N GLY A 158 -0.18 5.76 0.71
CA GLY A 158 0.36 6.49 1.86
C GLY A 158 1.24 7.66 1.46
N THR A 159 1.85 7.60 0.28
CA THR A 159 2.78 8.62 -0.21
C THR A 159 2.62 8.85 -1.71
N LEU A 160 3.05 10.01 -2.17
CA LEU A 160 3.14 10.35 -3.60
C LEU A 160 4.54 10.94 -3.90
N ASP A 161 5.57 10.31 -3.33
CA ASP A 161 6.96 10.79 -3.41
C ASP A 161 7.65 10.42 -4.75
N GLY A 162 6.88 10.03 -5.74
CA GLY A 162 7.39 9.70 -7.06
C GLY A 162 7.59 10.92 -7.96
N ALA A 163 8.06 10.67 -9.17
CA ALA A 163 8.16 11.73 -10.19
C ALA A 163 6.78 12.35 -10.47
N LEU A 164 6.76 13.64 -10.70
CA LEU A 164 5.54 14.39 -11.04
C LEU A 164 4.77 13.73 -12.20
N THR A 165 5.50 13.21 -13.19
CA THR A 165 4.90 12.51 -14.34
C THR A 165 4.08 11.29 -13.89
N HIS A 166 4.60 10.54 -12.91
CA HIS A 166 3.89 9.36 -12.36
C HIS A 166 2.62 9.78 -11.63
N GLU A 167 2.70 10.86 -10.83
CA GLU A 167 1.54 11.41 -10.13
C GLU A 167 0.45 11.84 -11.12
N LEU A 168 0.82 12.50 -12.21
CA LEU A 168 -0.14 12.93 -13.25
C LEU A 168 -0.81 11.73 -13.91
N VAL A 169 -0.07 10.65 -14.16
CA VAL A 169 -0.67 9.40 -14.69
C VAL A 169 -1.70 8.84 -13.70
N LEU A 170 -1.36 8.79 -12.42
CA LEU A 170 -2.29 8.29 -11.38
C LEU A 170 -3.54 9.16 -11.32
N GLN A 171 -3.39 10.49 -11.38
CA GLN A 171 -4.54 11.40 -11.39
C GLN A 171 -5.40 11.22 -12.64
N GLY A 172 -4.79 10.92 -13.78
CA GLY A 172 -5.50 10.60 -15.02
C GLY A 172 -6.33 9.32 -14.93
N LEU A 173 -5.87 8.35 -14.17
CA LEU A 173 -6.53 7.03 -14.03
C LEU A 173 -7.60 7.01 -12.93
N PHE A 174 -7.36 7.69 -11.81
CA PHE A 174 -8.19 7.61 -10.61
C PHE A 174 -8.90 8.93 -10.25
N GLY A 175 -8.45 10.05 -10.80
CA GLY A 175 -9.02 11.36 -10.45
C GLY A 175 -8.14 12.15 -9.48
N LYS A 176 -8.70 13.23 -8.94
CA LYS A 176 -7.97 14.18 -8.08
C LYS A 176 -7.55 13.54 -6.75
N ILE A 177 -6.47 14.09 -6.20
CA ILE A 177 -5.96 13.67 -4.88
C ILE A 177 -6.85 14.28 -3.78
N HIS A 178 -7.35 13.43 -2.91
CA HIS A 178 -8.04 13.80 -1.68
C HIS A 178 -7.19 13.35 -0.50
N ARG A 179 -6.75 14.31 0.33
CA ARG A 179 -5.95 14.04 1.54
C ARG A 179 -6.89 13.64 2.67
N VAL A 180 -6.83 12.36 3.05
CA VAL A 180 -7.72 11.78 4.07
C VAL A 180 -7.31 12.22 5.47
N THR A 181 -6.01 12.11 5.77
CA THR A 181 -5.43 12.53 7.05
C THR A 181 -3.92 12.66 6.88
N SER A 182 -3.21 13.07 7.90
CA SER A 182 -1.75 13.17 7.89
C SER A 182 -1.13 12.30 8.98
N THR A 183 0.14 11.92 8.79
CA THR A 183 0.91 11.18 9.82
C THR A 183 0.92 11.96 11.14
N ARG A 184 1.10 13.29 11.05
CA ARG A 184 1.13 14.16 12.23
C ARG A 184 -0.21 14.12 12.99
N ALA A 185 -1.34 14.24 12.28
CA ALA A 185 -2.67 14.18 12.90
C ALA A 185 -2.88 12.85 13.63
N LEU A 186 -2.43 11.73 13.02
CA LEU A 186 -2.54 10.41 13.63
C LEU A 186 -1.63 10.24 14.86
N GLN A 187 -0.47 10.92 14.87
CA GLN A 187 0.44 10.93 16.03
C GLN A 187 -0.09 11.81 17.16
N ASP A 188 -0.68 12.94 16.81
CA ASP A 188 -1.28 13.88 17.79
C ASP A 188 -2.50 13.25 18.47
N ASP A 189 -3.22 12.38 17.76
CA ASP A 189 -4.40 11.63 18.24
C ASP A 189 -4.02 10.26 18.86
N ASP A 190 -2.73 10.02 19.10
CA ASP A 190 -2.18 8.76 19.64
C ASP A 190 -2.58 7.49 18.86
N THR A 191 -3.07 7.64 17.64
CA THR A 191 -3.36 6.51 16.73
C THR A 191 -2.09 5.86 16.20
N LEU A 192 -1.04 6.68 15.97
CA LEU A 192 0.28 6.21 15.56
C LEU A 192 1.33 6.55 16.62
N ALA A 193 2.25 5.64 16.82
CA ALA A 193 3.40 5.88 17.71
C ALA A 193 4.21 7.10 17.22
N LYS A 194 4.66 7.90 18.16
CA LYS A 194 5.55 9.04 17.87
C LYS A 194 6.91 8.50 17.47
N LEU A 195 7.35 8.86 16.29
CA LEU A 195 8.63 8.43 15.73
C LEU A 195 9.70 9.48 16.04
N MET A 196 10.77 9.05 16.74
CA MET A 196 11.95 9.87 16.97
C MET A 196 13.08 9.36 16.08
N ILE A 197 13.48 10.16 15.08
CA ILE A 197 14.59 9.80 14.18
C ILE A 197 15.87 10.41 14.72
N ARG A 198 16.86 9.56 15.04
CA ARG A 198 18.21 9.97 15.44
C ARG A 198 19.18 9.57 14.35
N ARG A 199 19.73 10.56 13.64
CA ARG A 199 20.73 10.33 12.60
C ARG A 199 22.11 10.31 13.24
N ILE A 200 22.81 9.19 13.14
CA ILE A 200 24.19 9.05 13.61
C ILE A 200 25.09 9.13 12.39
N VAL A 201 25.98 10.13 12.39
CA VAL A 201 26.95 10.33 11.32
C VAL A 201 28.30 9.80 11.77
N LEU A 202 28.77 8.73 11.12
CA LEU A 202 30.09 8.16 11.38
C LEU A 202 31.13 8.91 10.53
N GLN A 203 32.15 9.44 11.17
CA GLN A 203 33.25 10.13 10.50
C GLN A 203 34.44 9.18 10.39
N TYR A 204 34.97 9.06 9.17
CA TYR A 204 36.16 8.28 8.88
C TYR A 204 37.39 9.19 8.93
N ASP A 205 38.52 8.64 9.36
CA ASP A 205 39.79 9.35 9.38
C ASP A 205 40.15 9.87 7.98
N ASP A 206 40.81 11.04 7.90
CA ASP A 206 41.10 11.71 6.65
C ASP A 206 41.93 10.83 5.69
N ASN A 207 42.83 10.02 6.22
CA ASN A 207 43.62 9.10 5.40
C ASN A 207 42.72 8.04 4.71
N ILE A 208 41.73 7.54 5.41
CA ILE A 208 40.77 6.59 4.87
C ILE A 208 39.90 7.27 3.82
N ARG A 209 39.42 8.49 4.10
CA ARG A 209 38.60 9.26 3.16
C ARG A 209 39.33 9.55 1.87
N LYS A 210 40.63 9.98 1.94
CA LYS A 210 41.46 10.27 0.75
C LYS A 210 41.71 9.03 -0.09
N ASN A 211 41.92 7.87 0.56
CA ASN A 211 42.23 6.62 -0.15
C ASN A 211 41.02 6.05 -0.89
N PHE A 212 39.80 6.20 -0.30
CA PHE A 212 38.61 5.63 -0.88
C PHE A 212 37.79 6.58 -1.76
N GLY A 213 37.92 7.89 -1.58
CA GLY A 213 37.22 8.89 -2.41
C GLY A 213 37.61 8.90 -3.90
N LYS A 214 38.64 8.14 -4.28
CA LYS A 214 39.08 8.00 -5.68
C LYS A 214 38.72 6.64 -6.28
N GLN A 215 38.05 5.76 -5.54
CA GLN A 215 37.70 4.41 -5.99
C GLN A 215 36.34 4.36 -6.70
N LYS A 216 36.09 3.26 -7.41
CA LYS A 216 34.80 3.01 -8.01
C LYS A 216 33.77 2.77 -6.91
N TYR A 217 32.53 3.14 -7.15
CA TYR A 217 31.41 2.99 -6.21
C TYR A 217 31.35 1.61 -5.55
N GLN A 218 31.56 0.54 -6.33
CA GLN A 218 31.49 -0.84 -5.81
C GLN A 218 32.59 -1.11 -4.76
N ASP A 219 33.78 -0.60 -4.99
CA ASP A 219 34.92 -0.79 -4.08
C ASP A 219 34.70 0.04 -2.80
N GLU A 220 34.18 1.25 -2.94
CA GLU A 220 33.83 2.10 -1.80
C GLU A 220 32.78 1.41 -0.92
N ILE A 221 31.69 0.90 -1.53
CA ILE A 221 30.64 0.18 -0.80
C ILE A 221 31.22 -1.06 -0.09
N LYS A 222 32.05 -1.83 -0.80
CA LYS A 222 32.68 -3.01 -0.22
C LYS A 222 33.51 -2.64 1.03
N HIS A 223 34.31 -1.55 0.93
CA HIS A 223 35.10 -1.08 2.08
C HIS A 223 34.19 -0.68 3.26
N ILE A 224 33.12 0.10 2.99
CA ILE A 224 32.17 0.54 4.03
C ILE A 224 31.56 -0.67 4.75
N ILE A 225 31.13 -1.68 3.98
CA ILE A 225 30.49 -2.89 4.53
C ILE A 225 31.45 -3.70 5.40
N THR A 226 32.71 -3.81 4.98
CA THR A 226 33.71 -4.64 5.70
C THR A 226 34.46 -3.88 6.79
N TYR A 227 34.25 -2.56 6.95
CA TYR A 227 34.99 -1.74 7.91
C TYR A 227 34.65 -2.14 9.36
N GLN A 228 35.58 -2.78 10.03
CA GLN A 228 35.37 -3.41 11.35
C GLN A 228 34.95 -2.41 12.43
N ARG A 229 35.56 -1.21 12.49
CA ARG A 229 35.21 -0.20 13.51
C ARG A 229 33.74 0.21 13.40
N ARG A 230 33.24 0.40 12.14
CA ARG A 230 31.83 0.71 11.89
C ARG A 230 30.93 -0.44 12.33
N ASN A 231 31.27 -1.66 11.96
CA ASN A 231 30.48 -2.84 12.27
C ASN A 231 30.43 -3.08 13.78
N HIS A 232 31.58 -2.94 14.46
CA HIS A 232 31.63 -3.03 15.93
C HIS A 232 30.77 -1.95 16.60
N PHE A 233 30.79 -0.72 16.09
CA PHE A 233 29.96 0.36 16.62
C PHE A 233 28.47 0.04 16.46
N ILE A 234 28.04 -0.43 15.27
CA ILE A 234 26.64 -0.78 15.01
C ILE A 234 26.20 -1.91 15.95
N ARG A 235 27.04 -2.96 16.07
CA ARG A 235 26.77 -4.09 16.97
C ARG A 235 26.61 -3.61 18.41
N LYS A 236 27.55 -2.83 18.92
CA LYS A 236 27.50 -2.32 20.30
C LYS A 236 26.24 -1.46 20.51
N LEU A 237 25.95 -0.55 19.58
CA LEU A 237 24.76 0.28 19.65
C LEU A 237 23.49 -0.59 19.71
N THR A 238 23.41 -1.61 18.86
CA THR A 238 22.24 -2.51 18.81
C THR A 238 22.04 -3.24 20.15
N LEU A 239 23.14 -3.72 20.74
CA LEU A 239 23.08 -4.44 22.03
C LEU A 239 22.77 -3.50 23.21
N ASP A 240 23.17 -2.23 23.11
CA ASP A 240 22.90 -1.24 24.16
C ASP A 240 21.46 -0.71 24.13
N LEU A 241 20.73 -0.89 23.02
CA LEU A 241 19.34 -0.47 22.91
C LEU A 241 18.44 -1.37 23.78
N LYS A 242 17.56 -0.75 24.54
CA LYS A 242 16.60 -1.47 25.39
C LYS A 242 15.29 -1.66 24.62
N GLY A 243 14.73 -2.85 24.70
CA GLY A 243 13.46 -3.20 24.07
C GLY A 243 13.65 -3.91 22.73
N ASN A 244 12.56 -4.09 22.01
CA ASN A 244 12.55 -4.80 20.73
C ASN A 244 13.30 -3.97 19.68
N THR A 245 14.35 -4.53 19.11
CA THR A 245 15.24 -3.85 18.17
C THR A 245 15.22 -4.56 16.82
N LEU A 246 14.94 -3.84 15.74
CA LEU A 246 15.00 -4.36 14.37
C LEU A 246 16.13 -3.67 13.63
N VAL A 247 17.10 -4.46 13.16
CA VAL A 247 18.23 -3.96 12.36
C VAL A 247 17.97 -4.30 10.90
N LEU A 248 17.92 -3.26 10.06
CA LEU A 248 17.68 -3.41 8.61
C LEU A 248 18.98 -3.11 7.84
N TYR A 249 19.32 -3.99 6.90
CA TYR A 249 20.53 -3.84 6.07
C TYR A 249 20.29 -4.45 4.67
N ASN A 250 21.00 -3.89 3.70
CA ASN A 250 20.85 -4.32 2.29
C ASN A 250 21.83 -5.40 1.87
N TYR A 251 22.89 -5.60 2.64
CA TYR A 251 23.93 -6.53 2.24
C TYR A 251 24.18 -7.60 3.29
N UNK A 252 24.25 -8.63 2.93
CA UNK A 252 24.41 -9.78 3.77
C UNK A 252 25.79 -9.86 4.43
N UNK A 253 26.78 -9.26 3.90
CA UNK A 253 28.03 -9.16 4.49
C UNK A 253 28.02 -8.38 5.78
N UNK A 254 27.11 -7.71 5.99
CA UNK A 254 26.86 -7.06 7.20
C UNK A 254 26.28 -7.97 8.27
N UNK A 255 25.67 -8.91 7.88
CA UNK A 255 25.11 -9.88 8.78
C UNK A 255 26.16 -10.69 9.50
N UNK A 256 27.09 -10.91 8.89
CA UNK A 256 28.18 -11.61 9.46
C UNK A 256 28.97 -10.76 10.45
N UNK A 257 28.89 -9.75 10.30
CA UNK A 257 29.53 -8.82 11.16
C UNK A 257 28.67 -8.44 12.35
N UNK A 258 27.55 -8.68 12.18
CA UNK A 258 26.63 -8.45 13.22
C UNK A 258 26.33 -9.67 14.11
N UNK A 259 26.62 -10.56 13.51
CA UNK A 259 26.56 -11.74 14.30
C UNK A 259 27.62 -11.85 15.27
#